data_1df38d9d5735acf2989ba9c4f4d223ca
#
_entry.id   1df38d9d5735acf2989ba9c4f4d223ca
#
_cell.length_a   1.000
_cell.length_b   1.000
_cell.length_c   1.000
_cell.angle_alpha   90.00
_cell.angle_beta   90.00
_cell.angle_gamma   90.00
#
_symmetry.space_group_name_H-M   'P 1'
#
loop_
_entity.id
_entity.type
_entity.pdbx_description
1 polymer ?
#
loop_
_entity_poly.entity_id
_entity_poly.type
_entity_poly.pdbx_seq_one_letter_code
_entity_poly.pdbx_strand_id
1 'polypeptide(L)'
;IFQKYYEKFIRALAKDFNDPDKVQFVSGSGFGKWGEYHSVWYYQVRELGKPELPTREAVFDWVTDLYSQVFDKVPVFVNYHRWIGTSKEWDGNNYDKDTERLIGKAVAKGYSLRHDAFGMKTYYSTWERNFIAKWKYLVPVVMEGGWVKNSHGNSILGDGYANYAEVRQGEFDEAKTACVNMMDLRYNSDFRNGETYSWFNEAFQLVKQFCTEGSYRLFPDRISLPTTISNGKQIEIAHRWNNFGWGYCPTNIPQWKNKYKVAFALLDTKNDKPK
;
A
#
# COMPACT_ATOMS: atom_id res chain seq x y z
N ILE A 1 2.94 -6.55 -30.36
CA ILE A 1 2.52 -7.92 -29.99
C ILE A 1 2.35 -8.04 -28.48
N PHE A 2 3.35 -7.71 -27.65
CA PHE A 2 3.30 -7.82 -26.20
C PHE A 2 2.08 -7.11 -25.60
N GLN A 3 1.91 -5.82 -25.84
CA GLN A 3 0.80 -5.03 -25.30
C GLN A 3 -0.57 -5.65 -25.57
N LYS A 4 -0.82 -6.15 -26.78
CA LYS A 4 -2.09 -6.79 -27.16
C LYS A 4 -2.41 -8.02 -26.32
N TYR A 5 -1.42 -8.89 -26.07
CA TYR A 5 -1.64 -10.11 -25.30
C TYR A 5 -1.66 -9.85 -23.80
N TYR A 6 -0.83 -8.94 -23.32
CA TYR A 6 -0.83 -8.51 -21.93
C TYR A 6 -2.16 -7.87 -21.55
N GLU A 7 -2.70 -6.97 -22.38
CA GLU A 7 -4.02 -6.39 -22.15
C GLU A 7 -5.11 -7.44 -22.07
N LYS A 8 -5.12 -8.44 -22.98
CA LYS A 8 -6.08 -9.55 -22.93
C LYS A 8 -5.98 -10.32 -21.61
N PHE A 9 -4.75 -10.58 -21.15
CA PHE A 9 -4.51 -11.28 -19.90
C PHE A 9 -5.04 -10.47 -18.70
N ILE A 10 -4.69 -9.18 -18.60
CA ILE A 10 -5.12 -8.33 -17.48
C ILE A 10 -6.64 -8.15 -17.48
N ARG A 11 -7.28 -7.99 -18.64
CA ARG A 11 -8.75 -7.93 -18.74
C ARG A 11 -9.41 -9.25 -18.34
N ALA A 12 -8.79 -10.39 -18.63
CA ALA A 12 -9.29 -11.69 -18.17
C ALA A 12 -9.10 -11.83 -16.64
N LEU A 13 -7.94 -11.48 -16.12
CA LEU A 13 -7.64 -11.49 -14.69
C LEU A 13 -8.65 -10.65 -13.90
N ALA A 14 -8.97 -9.46 -14.38
CA ALA A 14 -9.91 -8.56 -13.72
C ALA A 14 -11.33 -9.12 -13.63
N LYS A 15 -11.76 -10.01 -14.55
CA LYS A 15 -13.09 -10.65 -14.44
C LYS A 15 -13.25 -11.47 -13.16
N ASP A 16 -12.17 -12.08 -12.70
CA ASP A 16 -12.18 -12.94 -11.53
C ASP A 16 -11.74 -12.23 -10.25
N PHE A 17 -10.85 -11.24 -10.37
CA PHE A 17 -10.17 -10.60 -9.24
C PHE A 17 -10.54 -9.14 -8.99
N ASN A 18 -11.36 -8.51 -9.83
CA ASN A 18 -11.94 -7.19 -9.52
C ASN A 18 -13.18 -7.34 -8.63
N ASP A 19 -13.04 -8.11 -7.56
CA ASP A 19 -14.08 -8.47 -6.62
C ASP A 19 -13.60 -8.18 -5.19
N PRO A 20 -14.11 -7.13 -4.53
CA PRO A 20 -13.66 -6.72 -3.20
C PRO A 20 -14.01 -7.72 -2.09
N ASP A 21 -14.86 -8.70 -2.35
CA ASP A 21 -15.16 -9.77 -1.41
C ASP A 21 -14.08 -10.87 -1.42
N LYS A 22 -13.27 -10.91 -2.49
CA LYS A 22 -12.17 -11.88 -2.66
C LYS A 22 -10.79 -11.25 -2.56
N VAL A 23 -10.66 -10.00 -2.99
CA VAL A 23 -9.37 -9.32 -3.16
C VAL A 23 -9.41 -7.96 -2.48
N GLN A 24 -8.50 -7.73 -1.54
CA GLN A 24 -8.41 -6.45 -0.86
C GLN A 24 -7.75 -5.38 -1.72
N PHE A 25 -6.73 -5.74 -2.48
CA PHE A 25 -6.03 -4.84 -3.40
C PHE A 25 -5.22 -5.62 -4.43
N VAL A 26 -4.89 -4.98 -5.53
CA VAL A 26 -3.96 -5.48 -6.54
C VAL A 26 -2.68 -4.66 -6.48
N SER A 27 -1.57 -5.32 -6.24
CA SER A 27 -0.26 -4.71 -6.40
C SER A 27 0.09 -4.79 -7.88
N GLY A 28 -0.12 -3.71 -8.58
CA GLY A 28 -0.16 -3.92 -9.96
C GLY A 28 0.51 -2.91 -10.85
N SER A 29 1.36 -3.48 -11.61
CA SER A 29 1.66 -3.01 -12.92
C SER A 29 2.17 -4.14 -13.80
N GLY A 30 2.62 -5.23 -13.19
CA GLY A 30 3.25 -6.32 -13.93
C GLY A 30 4.45 -5.85 -14.76
N PHE A 31 5.03 -4.70 -14.43
CA PHE A 31 6.08 -4.05 -15.21
C PHE A 31 7.40 -4.11 -14.47
N GLY A 32 8.49 -4.34 -15.22
CA GLY A 32 9.80 -4.50 -14.64
C GLY A 32 9.98 -5.85 -13.94
N LYS A 33 11.11 -6.01 -13.25
CA LYS A 33 11.41 -7.21 -12.50
C LYS A 33 10.41 -7.35 -11.36
N TRP A 34 9.89 -8.54 -11.17
CA TRP A 34 8.82 -8.90 -10.22
C TRP A 34 7.48 -8.14 -10.38
N GLY A 35 7.32 -7.36 -11.42
CA GLY A 35 6.15 -6.49 -11.58
C GLY A 35 6.18 -5.24 -10.71
N GLU A 36 7.34 -4.86 -10.19
CA GLU A 36 7.53 -3.82 -9.19
C GLU A 36 8.26 -2.59 -9.74
N TYR A 37 8.36 -2.46 -11.05
CA TYR A 37 9.09 -1.41 -11.77
C TYR A 37 10.61 -1.43 -11.59
N HIS A 38 11.18 -2.50 -11.04
CA HIS A 38 12.61 -2.68 -10.98
C HIS A 38 13.19 -3.02 -12.34
N SER A 39 14.35 -2.47 -12.67
CA SER A 39 15.14 -2.80 -13.86
C SER A 39 14.31 -2.85 -15.14
N VAL A 40 13.52 -1.82 -15.39
CA VAL A 40 12.77 -1.72 -16.63
C VAL A 40 13.73 -1.37 -17.77
N TRP A 41 13.97 -2.33 -18.66
CA TRP A 41 14.86 -2.18 -19.78
C TRP A 41 14.10 -1.69 -21.01
N TYR A 42 14.46 -0.51 -21.48
CA TYR A 42 13.95 0.07 -22.74
C TYR A 42 14.92 -0.21 -23.90
N TYR A 43 15.34 -1.47 -24.03
CA TYR A 43 16.42 -1.89 -24.93
C TYR A 43 16.17 -1.47 -26.40
N GLN A 44 14.97 -1.72 -26.89
CA GLN A 44 14.59 -1.39 -28.27
C GLN A 44 14.57 0.10 -28.57
N VAL A 45 14.44 0.94 -27.54
CA VAL A 45 14.44 2.39 -27.70
C VAL A 45 15.83 2.90 -28.08
N ARG A 46 16.88 2.34 -27.47
CA ARG A 46 18.28 2.70 -27.80
C ARG A 46 18.66 2.22 -29.17
N GLU A 47 18.32 0.98 -29.53
CA GLU A 47 18.59 0.39 -30.83
C GLU A 47 17.87 1.11 -31.96
N LEU A 48 16.68 1.65 -31.69
CA LEU A 48 15.91 2.40 -32.70
C LEU A 48 16.18 3.90 -32.69
N GLY A 49 17.14 4.38 -31.88
CA GLY A 49 17.47 5.79 -31.76
C GLY A 49 16.35 6.68 -31.22
N LYS A 50 15.35 6.08 -30.54
CA LYS A 50 14.21 6.82 -29.96
C LYS A 50 14.60 7.41 -28.61
N PRO A 51 14.06 8.57 -28.24
CA PRO A 51 14.25 9.15 -26.91
C PRO A 51 13.73 8.20 -25.82
N GLU A 52 14.56 7.88 -24.83
CA GLU A 52 14.23 6.94 -23.76
C GLU A 52 13.07 7.45 -22.90
N LEU A 53 13.10 8.70 -22.48
CA LEU A 53 12.12 9.27 -21.54
C LEU A 53 10.68 9.28 -22.08
N PRO A 54 10.38 9.80 -23.29
CA PRO A 54 9.03 9.76 -23.83
C PRO A 54 8.48 8.35 -24.02
N THR A 55 9.34 7.40 -24.36
CA THR A 55 8.91 6.00 -24.52
C THR A 55 8.60 5.37 -23.16
N ARG A 56 9.41 5.62 -22.14
CA ARG A 56 9.18 5.17 -20.78
C ARG A 56 7.86 5.71 -20.24
N GLU A 57 7.60 6.98 -20.41
CA GLU A 57 6.36 7.61 -20.00
C GLU A 57 5.14 7.03 -20.71
N ALA A 58 5.21 6.84 -22.02
CA ALA A 58 4.12 6.25 -22.79
C ALA A 58 3.80 4.81 -22.35
N VAL A 59 4.82 4.03 -22.02
CA VAL A 59 4.63 2.67 -21.49
C VAL A 59 4.05 2.70 -20.08
N PHE A 60 4.53 3.59 -19.23
CA PHE A 60 4.01 3.79 -17.88
C PHE A 60 2.54 4.21 -17.93
N ASP A 61 2.21 5.17 -18.78
CA ASP A 61 0.82 5.62 -18.97
C ASP A 61 -0.07 4.48 -19.45
N TRP A 62 0.37 3.74 -20.47
CA TRP A 62 -0.39 2.62 -20.99
C TRP A 62 -0.72 1.56 -19.92
N VAL A 63 0.27 1.14 -19.15
CA VAL A 63 0.04 0.10 -18.13
C VAL A 63 -0.82 0.61 -16.96
N THR A 64 -0.58 1.85 -16.53
CA THR A 64 -1.37 2.44 -15.43
C THR A 64 -2.80 2.74 -15.85
N ASP A 65 -3.04 3.15 -17.09
CA ASP A 65 -4.38 3.29 -17.66
C ASP A 65 -5.12 1.95 -17.74
N LEU A 66 -4.43 0.90 -18.20
CA LEU A 66 -5.02 -0.44 -18.30
C LEU A 66 -5.53 -0.93 -16.94
N TYR A 67 -4.69 -0.91 -15.91
CA TYR A 67 -5.10 -1.40 -14.59
C TYR A 67 -6.19 -0.52 -13.96
N SER A 68 -6.09 0.80 -14.03
CA SER A 68 -7.12 1.69 -13.48
C SER A 68 -8.49 1.54 -14.17
N GLN A 69 -8.51 1.17 -15.45
CA GLN A 69 -9.73 0.91 -16.19
C GLN A 69 -10.40 -0.42 -15.83
N VAL A 70 -9.60 -1.45 -15.54
CA VAL A 70 -10.15 -2.81 -15.32
C VAL A 70 -10.35 -3.17 -13.87
N PHE A 71 -9.64 -2.52 -12.94
CA PHE A 71 -9.80 -2.69 -11.50
C PHE A 71 -10.47 -1.44 -10.90
N ASP A 72 -11.76 -1.29 -11.17
CA ASP A 72 -12.56 -0.16 -10.69
C ASP A 72 -13.21 -0.38 -9.31
N LYS A 73 -13.20 -1.64 -8.81
CA LYS A 73 -13.77 -2.03 -7.51
C LYS A 73 -12.71 -2.37 -6.46
N VAL A 74 -11.55 -2.83 -6.91
CA VAL A 74 -10.43 -3.24 -6.06
C VAL A 74 -9.32 -2.22 -6.19
N PRO A 75 -8.78 -1.67 -5.08
CA PRO A 75 -7.68 -0.71 -5.12
C PRO A 75 -6.44 -1.27 -5.82
N VAL A 76 -5.80 -0.46 -6.63
CA VAL A 76 -4.56 -0.78 -7.31
C VAL A 76 -3.42 0.02 -6.69
N PHE A 77 -2.29 -0.62 -6.47
CA PHE A 77 -1.13 0.00 -5.85
C PHE A 77 0.05 0.07 -6.81
N VAL A 78 0.75 1.20 -6.81
CA VAL A 78 2.01 1.39 -7.53
C VAL A 78 3.16 1.45 -6.52
N ASN A 79 4.25 0.75 -6.84
CA ASN A 79 5.45 0.80 -6.03
C ASN A 79 6.14 2.17 -6.17
N TYR A 80 6.42 2.86 -5.07
CA TYR A 80 7.18 4.09 -5.09
C TYR A 80 8.61 3.84 -4.63
N HIS A 81 9.53 3.98 -5.52
CA HIS A 81 10.96 3.98 -5.21
C HIS A 81 11.67 4.91 -6.18
N ARG A 82 12.82 5.45 -5.76
CA ARG A 82 13.54 6.50 -6.50
C ARG A 82 14.00 6.13 -7.91
N TRP A 83 13.97 4.85 -8.26
CA TRP A 83 14.41 4.34 -9.56
C TRP A 83 13.28 3.87 -10.47
N ILE A 84 12.04 4.18 -10.17
CA ILE A 84 10.92 3.69 -10.97
C ILE A 84 11.09 4.03 -12.44
N GLY A 85 10.93 3.04 -13.30
CA GLY A 85 11.05 3.22 -14.74
C GLY A 85 12.47 3.45 -15.25
N THR A 86 13.51 3.26 -14.44
CA THR A 86 14.92 3.31 -14.88
C THR A 86 15.58 1.93 -14.83
N SER A 87 16.57 1.72 -15.71
CA SER A 87 17.44 0.56 -15.68
C SER A 87 18.66 0.72 -14.74
N LYS A 88 18.82 1.89 -14.13
CA LYS A 88 19.94 2.24 -13.28
C LYS A 88 19.63 2.05 -11.80
N GLU A 89 19.15 0.89 -11.43
CA GLU A 89 18.92 0.55 -10.05
C GLU A 89 20.23 0.36 -9.28
N TRP A 90 20.15 0.56 -7.97
CA TRP A 90 21.24 0.33 -7.02
C TRP A 90 22.44 1.28 -7.20
N ASP A 91 22.25 2.38 -7.91
CA ASP A 91 23.29 3.39 -8.14
C ASP A 91 23.28 4.45 -7.02
N GLY A 92 23.44 3.99 -5.80
CA GLY A 92 23.63 4.85 -4.63
C GLY A 92 22.47 5.83 -4.39
N ASN A 93 22.78 7.11 -4.26
CA ASN A 93 21.82 8.19 -4.04
C ASN A 93 21.18 8.72 -5.34
N ASN A 94 21.56 8.18 -6.49
CA ASN A 94 20.96 8.58 -7.74
C ASN A 94 19.49 8.20 -7.78
N TYR A 95 18.68 9.07 -8.32
CA TYR A 95 17.27 8.83 -8.54
C TYR A 95 16.86 9.34 -9.92
N ASP A 96 15.81 8.77 -10.46
CA ASP A 96 15.19 9.30 -11.65
C ASP A 96 14.36 10.52 -11.30
N LYS A 97 14.74 11.68 -11.82
CA LYS A 97 14.05 12.96 -11.56
C LYS A 97 12.57 12.96 -11.98
N ASP A 98 12.19 12.07 -12.89
CA ASP A 98 10.82 11.95 -13.36
C ASP A 98 9.98 10.97 -12.52
N THR A 99 10.59 10.22 -11.61
CA THR A 99 9.89 9.23 -10.77
C THR A 99 8.70 9.82 -10.03
N GLU A 100 8.92 10.94 -9.32
CA GLU A 100 7.86 11.59 -8.55
C GLU A 100 6.68 12.03 -9.43
N ARG A 101 6.97 12.56 -10.61
CA ARG A 101 5.98 12.97 -11.60
C ARG A 101 5.19 11.78 -12.14
N LEU A 102 5.87 10.68 -12.47
CA LEU A 102 5.22 9.46 -12.98
C LEU A 102 4.32 8.83 -11.93
N ILE A 103 4.79 8.70 -10.68
CA ILE A 103 3.96 8.17 -9.60
C ILE A 103 2.76 9.09 -9.34
N GLY A 104 2.96 10.41 -9.36
CA GLY A 104 1.86 11.38 -9.24
C GLY A 104 0.79 11.20 -10.32
N LYS A 105 1.19 10.87 -11.56
CA LYS A 105 0.24 10.51 -12.64
C LYS A 105 -0.55 9.24 -12.29
N ALA A 106 0.09 8.21 -11.74
CA ALA A 106 -0.62 7.00 -11.32
C ALA A 106 -1.61 7.29 -10.20
N VAL A 107 -1.22 8.08 -9.19
CA VAL A 107 -2.13 8.48 -8.11
C VAL A 107 -3.33 9.27 -8.66
N ALA A 108 -3.12 10.17 -9.62
CA ALA A 108 -4.20 10.90 -10.28
C ALA A 108 -5.18 9.98 -11.03
N LYS A 109 -4.74 8.78 -11.44
CA LYS A 109 -5.57 7.71 -12.02
C LYS A 109 -6.27 6.83 -10.97
N GLY A 110 -6.11 7.11 -9.67
CA GLY A 110 -6.72 6.38 -8.58
C GLY A 110 -5.85 5.31 -7.93
N TYR A 111 -4.55 5.28 -8.23
CA TYR A 111 -3.63 4.38 -7.56
C TYR A 111 -3.35 4.78 -6.12
N SER A 112 -3.16 3.76 -5.30
CA SER A 112 -2.58 3.86 -3.96
C SER A 112 -1.08 3.52 -4.00
N LEU A 113 -0.38 3.64 -2.90
CA LEU A 113 1.08 3.50 -2.84
C LEU A 113 1.51 2.24 -2.08
N ARG A 114 2.50 1.55 -2.62
CA ARG A 114 3.24 0.52 -1.88
C ARG A 114 4.73 0.79 -1.95
N HIS A 115 5.46 0.26 -1.00
CA HIS A 115 6.92 0.18 -1.09
C HIS A 115 7.41 -1.15 -0.53
N ASP A 116 8.53 -1.62 -1.09
CA ASP A 116 9.22 -2.83 -0.65
C ASP A 116 10.27 -2.48 0.41
N ALA A 117 10.70 -3.50 1.13
CA ALA A 117 11.92 -3.47 1.92
C ALA A 117 12.04 -2.28 2.89
N PHE A 118 10.94 -1.93 3.56
CA PHE A 118 10.97 -0.98 4.68
C PHE A 118 12.03 -1.42 5.70
N GLY A 119 12.75 -0.45 6.28
CA GLY A 119 13.83 -0.71 7.22
C GLY A 119 15.18 -1.06 6.59
N MET A 120 15.24 -1.44 5.33
CA MET A 120 16.49 -1.62 4.59
C MET A 120 17.01 -0.25 4.15
N LYS A 121 17.89 0.35 4.93
CA LYS A 121 18.30 1.76 4.78
C LYS A 121 18.94 2.10 3.44
N THR A 122 19.57 1.12 2.80
CA THR A 122 20.14 1.27 1.47
C THR A 122 19.07 1.36 0.38
N TYR A 123 17.92 0.75 0.59
CA TYR A 123 16.83 0.71 -0.36
C TYR A 123 15.74 1.75 -0.04
N TYR A 124 15.32 1.84 1.22
CA TYR A 124 14.37 2.84 1.71
C TYR A 124 15.13 3.98 2.39
N SER A 125 15.31 5.07 1.68
CA SER A 125 16.21 6.16 2.05
C SER A 125 15.49 7.48 2.30
N THR A 126 16.25 8.56 2.37
CA THR A 126 15.72 9.92 2.56
C THR A 126 14.75 10.33 1.45
N TRP A 127 14.96 9.90 0.18
CA TRP A 127 14.06 10.23 -0.91
C TRP A 127 12.67 9.60 -0.68
N GLU A 128 12.62 8.33 -0.33
CA GLU A 128 11.37 7.60 -0.08
C GLU A 128 10.61 8.20 1.11
N ARG A 129 11.31 8.54 2.20
CA ARG A 129 10.71 9.22 3.36
C ARG A 129 10.12 10.57 3.01
N ASN A 130 10.84 11.38 2.24
CA ASN A 130 10.37 12.70 1.80
C ASN A 130 9.19 12.58 0.83
N PHE A 131 9.21 11.57 -0.03
CA PHE A 131 8.12 11.31 -0.96
C PHE A 131 6.84 10.93 -0.21
N ILE A 132 6.90 9.91 0.64
CA ILE A 132 5.70 9.44 1.34
C ILE A 132 5.14 10.46 2.33
N ALA A 133 5.97 11.34 2.88
CA ALA A 133 5.52 12.43 3.76
C ALA A 133 4.50 13.36 3.07
N LYS A 134 4.54 13.48 1.74
CA LYS A 134 3.59 14.26 0.94
C LYS A 134 2.26 13.53 0.70
N TRP A 135 2.28 12.20 0.71
CA TRP A 135 1.16 11.36 0.28
C TRP A 135 0.43 10.64 1.41
N LYS A 136 1.08 10.45 2.56
CA LYS A 136 0.42 9.86 3.73
C LYS A 136 -0.81 10.68 4.11
N TYR A 137 -1.91 10.01 4.40
CA TYR A 137 -3.26 10.58 4.59
C TYR A 137 -3.97 11.07 3.32
N LEU A 138 -3.37 10.94 2.15
CA LEU A 138 -4.03 11.24 0.87
C LEU A 138 -4.40 9.98 0.11
N VAL A 139 -3.57 8.95 0.20
CA VAL A 139 -3.81 7.63 -0.39
C VAL A 139 -3.40 6.53 0.60
N PRO A 140 -3.99 5.32 0.50
CA PRO A 140 -3.51 4.17 1.25
C PRO A 140 -2.04 3.86 0.95
N VAL A 141 -1.34 3.39 1.97
CA VAL A 141 0.05 2.94 1.86
C VAL A 141 0.15 1.52 2.38
N VAL A 142 0.75 0.63 1.61
CA VAL A 142 1.09 -0.72 2.06
C VAL A 142 2.60 -0.91 2.04
N MET A 143 3.08 -1.62 3.02
CA MET A 143 4.49 -1.95 3.18
C MET A 143 4.71 -3.42 2.88
N GLU A 144 5.72 -3.70 2.10
CA GLU A 144 6.30 -5.02 1.97
C GLU A 144 7.61 -5.08 2.77
N GLY A 145 7.74 -6.06 3.68
CA GLY A 145 8.95 -6.25 4.48
C GLY A 145 10.14 -6.68 3.62
N GLY A 146 11.36 -6.41 4.10
CA GLY A 146 12.58 -6.83 3.43
C GLY A 146 12.88 -8.32 3.63
N TRP A 147 13.58 -8.93 2.67
CA TRP A 147 14.13 -10.29 2.77
C TRP A 147 15.46 -10.27 3.54
N VAL A 148 15.40 -10.07 4.84
CA VAL A 148 16.59 -9.82 5.66
C VAL A 148 17.31 -11.11 6.00
N LYS A 149 16.59 -12.13 6.43
CA LYS A 149 17.19 -13.40 6.87
C LYS A 149 17.68 -14.29 5.72
N ASN A 150 16.94 -14.33 4.64
CA ASN A 150 17.15 -15.37 3.62
C ASN A 150 17.85 -14.90 2.35
N SER A 151 17.74 -13.63 2.01
CA SER A 151 18.30 -13.11 0.76
C SER A 151 19.22 -11.92 0.94
N HIS A 152 19.07 -11.22 2.03
CA HIS A 152 19.77 -9.97 2.31
C HIS A 152 20.47 -10.02 3.68
N GLY A 153 21.00 -11.21 4.08
CA GLY A 153 21.67 -11.39 5.36
C GLY A 153 22.78 -10.38 5.64
N ASN A 154 23.42 -9.87 4.59
CA ASN A 154 24.40 -8.80 4.71
C ASN A 154 23.78 -7.41 4.94
N SER A 155 22.47 -7.24 4.71
CA SER A 155 21.78 -5.97 4.91
C SER A 155 21.80 -5.52 6.36
N ILE A 156 21.81 -6.46 7.30
CA ILE A 156 21.89 -6.14 8.72
C ILE A 156 23.14 -5.29 8.99
N LEU A 157 24.31 -5.75 8.57
CA LEU A 157 25.56 -5.02 8.75
C LEU A 157 25.65 -3.77 7.87
N GLY A 158 25.24 -3.88 6.61
CA GLY A 158 25.25 -2.78 5.65
C GLY A 158 24.30 -1.64 6.04
N ASP A 159 23.18 -1.96 6.67
CA ASP A 159 22.22 -1.00 7.18
C ASP A 159 22.51 -0.51 8.61
N GLY A 160 23.57 -1.06 9.26
CA GLY A 160 23.99 -0.66 10.58
C GLY A 160 23.13 -1.20 11.72
N TYR A 161 22.45 -2.33 11.50
CA TYR A 161 21.73 -3.07 12.54
C TYR A 161 22.63 -4.14 13.19
N ALA A 162 22.52 -4.34 14.49
CA ALA A 162 23.28 -5.34 15.21
C ALA A 162 22.63 -6.73 15.19
N ASN A 163 21.30 -6.80 15.04
CA ASN A 163 20.54 -8.03 15.10
C ASN A 163 19.18 -7.90 14.39
N TYR A 164 18.46 -9.02 14.24
CA TYR A 164 17.18 -9.05 13.56
C TYR A 164 16.07 -8.28 14.29
N ALA A 165 16.10 -8.22 15.62
CA ALA A 165 15.12 -7.44 16.37
C ALA A 165 15.23 -5.94 16.04
N GLU A 166 16.45 -5.43 15.88
CA GLU A 166 16.67 -4.04 15.44
C GLU A 166 16.20 -3.81 14.00
N VAL A 167 16.37 -4.78 13.11
CA VAL A 167 15.81 -4.71 11.74
C VAL A 167 14.30 -4.59 11.80
N ARG A 168 13.63 -5.45 12.58
CA ARG A 168 12.16 -5.41 12.73
C ARG A 168 11.68 -4.09 13.34
N GLN A 169 12.42 -3.57 14.31
CA GLN A 169 12.15 -2.23 14.85
C GLN A 169 12.27 -1.15 13.77
N GLY A 170 13.31 -1.20 12.95
CA GLY A 170 13.51 -0.26 11.85
C GLY A 170 12.39 -0.32 10.80
N GLU A 171 11.98 -1.52 10.39
CA GLU A 171 10.84 -1.72 9.49
C GLU A 171 9.54 -1.14 10.10
N PHE A 172 9.30 -1.41 11.38
CA PHE A 172 8.13 -0.91 12.09
C PHE A 172 8.12 0.62 12.20
N ASP A 173 9.25 1.22 12.55
CA ASP A 173 9.38 2.68 12.70
C ASP A 173 9.16 3.40 11.36
N GLU A 174 9.67 2.83 10.26
CA GLU A 174 9.41 3.37 8.92
C GLU A 174 7.94 3.21 8.53
N ALA A 175 7.33 2.06 8.83
CA ALA A 175 5.91 1.82 8.58
C ALA A 175 5.02 2.81 9.36
N LYS A 176 5.35 3.06 10.62
CA LYS A 176 4.66 4.05 11.46
C LYS A 176 4.83 5.47 10.92
N THR A 177 6.04 5.83 10.52
CA THR A 177 6.36 7.15 9.94
C THR A 177 5.63 7.39 8.62
N ALA A 178 5.52 6.35 7.79
CA ALA A 178 4.77 6.38 6.53
C ALA A 178 3.25 6.25 6.73
N CYS A 179 2.77 6.02 7.95
CA CYS A 179 1.37 5.83 8.29
C CYS A 179 0.70 4.71 7.48
N VAL A 180 1.38 3.58 7.32
CA VAL A 180 0.91 2.49 6.47
C VAL A 180 -0.41 1.89 6.92
N ASN A 181 -1.23 1.50 5.95
CA ASN A 181 -2.50 0.82 6.18
C ASN A 181 -2.34 -0.69 6.36
N MET A 182 -1.28 -1.27 5.82
CA MET A 182 -0.99 -2.69 5.94
C MET A 182 0.52 -2.93 6.01
N MET A 183 0.94 -3.80 6.91
CA MET A 183 2.29 -4.37 6.96
C MET A 183 2.24 -5.81 6.47
N ASP A 184 3.10 -6.14 5.53
CA ASP A 184 3.38 -7.51 5.14
C ASP A 184 4.52 -8.06 6.01
N LEU A 185 4.23 -9.10 6.78
CA LEU A 185 5.22 -9.76 7.65
C LEU A 185 6.08 -10.77 6.90
N ARG A 186 5.95 -10.84 5.58
CA ARG A 186 6.64 -11.77 4.69
C ARG A 186 6.42 -13.24 5.04
N TYR A 187 5.98 -14.01 4.07
CA TYR A 187 5.97 -15.46 4.17
C TYR A 187 7.27 -16.05 3.61
N ASN A 188 7.78 -17.06 4.27
CA ASN A 188 8.87 -17.89 3.77
C ASN A 188 8.52 -19.36 3.96
N SER A 189 8.90 -20.18 3.00
CA SER A 189 8.77 -21.64 3.07
C SER A 189 9.60 -22.27 4.20
N ASP A 190 10.65 -21.62 4.67
CA ASP A 190 11.37 -22.01 5.88
C ASP A 190 10.67 -21.47 7.13
N PHE A 191 9.72 -22.25 7.62
CA PHE A 191 8.93 -21.92 8.79
C PHE A 191 9.77 -21.64 10.05
N ARG A 192 10.96 -22.22 10.17
CA ARG A 192 11.77 -22.11 11.39
C ARG A 192 12.69 -20.89 11.40
N ASN A 193 13.12 -20.43 10.24
CA ASN A 193 14.10 -19.35 10.09
C ASN A 193 13.65 -18.24 9.14
N GLY A 194 12.38 -18.26 8.73
CA GLY A 194 11.83 -17.29 7.78
C GLY A 194 11.57 -15.90 8.37
N GLU A 195 11.24 -14.97 7.52
CA GLU A 195 10.94 -13.59 7.88
C GLU A 195 9.76 -13.49 8.85
N THR A 196 8.69 -14.23 8.58
CA THR A 196 7.50 -14.25 9.45
C THR A 196 7.84 -14.78 10.85
N TYR A 197 8.66 -15.84 10.91
CA TYR A 197 9.12 -16.38 12.19
C TYR A 197 9.90 -15.36 13.01
N SER A 198 10.76 -14.58 12.37
CA SER A 198 11.49 -13.50 13.00
C SER A 198 10.56 -12.44 13.63
N TRP A 199 9.49 -12.05 12.93
CA TRP A 199 8.50 -11.11 13.50
C TRP A 199 7.87 -11.64 14.79
N PHE A 200 7.51 -12.93 14.81
CA PHE A 200 6.82 -13.52 15.96
C PHE A 200 7.76 -13.90 17.12
N ASN A 201 9.02 -14.24 16.85
CA ASN A 201 9.96 -14.61 17.91
C ASN A 201 10.78 -13.45 18.43
N GLU A 202 11.18 -12.54 17.56
CA GLU A 202 12.13 -11.48 17.90
C GLU A 202 11.44 -10.14 18.15
N ALA A 203 10.24 -9.94 17.56
CA ALA A 203 9.56 -8.65 17.56
C ALA A 203 8.05 -8.74 17.75
N PHE A 204 7.55 -9.74 18.46
CA PHE A 204 6.10 -9.97 18.61
C PHE A 204 5.35 -8.78 19.21
N GLN A 205 6.00 -7.98 20.05
CA GLN A 205 5.38 -6.78 20.61
C GLN A 205 5.07 -5.74 19.53
N LEU A 206 5.89 -5.66 18.48
CA LEU A 206 5.62 -4.77 17.35
C LEU A 206 4.42 -5.25 16.54
N VAL A 207 4.25 -6.57 16.38
CA VAL A 207 3.05 -7.15 15.74
C VAL A 207 1.79 -6.78 16.54
N LYS A 208 1.83 -6.93 17.87
CA LYS A 208 0.72 -6.51 18.73
C LYS A 208 0.46 -5.02 18.63
N GLN A 209 1.51 -4.21 18.64
CA GLN A 209 1.37 -2.77 18.53
C GLN A 209 0.76 -2.37 17.17
N PHE A 210 1.13 -3.02 16.07
CA PHE A 210 0.48 -2.78 14.79
C PHE A 210 -1.02 -3.14 14.83
N CYS A 211 -1.40 -4.24 15.49
CA CYS A 211 -2.80 -4.64 15.63
C CYS A 211 -3.62 -3.61 16.41
N THR A 212 -3.01 -2.85 17.33
CA THR A 212 -3.70 -1.85 18.14
C THR A 212 -3.63 -0.44 17.58
N GLU A 213 -2.50 -0.05 17.00
CA GLU A 213 -2.22 1.33 16.57
C GLU A 213 -2.08 1.47 15.05
N GLY A 214 -1.79 0.37 14.34
CA GLY A 214 -1.56 0.40 12.89
C GLY A 214 -2.83 0.64 12.09
N SER A 215 -2.67 1.16 10.87
CA SER A 215 -3.78 1.50 9.99
C SER A 215 -4.75 2.51 10.63
N TYR A 216 -6.05 2.42 10.33
CA TYR A 216 -7.07 3.25 10.99
C TYR A 216 -7.81 2.46 12.06
N ARG A 217 -8.18 3.13 13.16
CA ARG A 217 -8.92 2.60 14.31
C ARG A 217 -10.00 3.61 14.67
N LEU A 218 -11.11 3.57 13.96
CA LEU A 218 -12.22 4.48 14.17
C LEU A 218 -13.02 4.08 15.40
N PHE A 219 -13.25 5.03 16.27
CA PHE A 219 -13.97 4.81 17.52
C PHE A 219 -14.90 6.00 17.84
N PRO A 220 -16.18 5.74 18.18
CA PRO A 220 -17.07 6.79 18.68
C PRO A 220 -16.71 7.11 20.14
N ASP A 221 -16.24 8.31 20.41
CA ASP A 221 -15.89 8.74 21.75
C ASP A 221 -17.00 9.55 22.44
N ARG A 222 -18.00 9.97 21.69
CA ARG A 222 -19.16 10.67 22.21
C ARG A 222 -20.38 10.37 21.34
N ILE A 223 -21.46 9.94 22.01
CA ILE A 223 -22.78 9.79 21.42
C ILE A 223 -23.78 10.46 22.35
N SER A 224 -24.63 11.34 21.84
CA SER A 224 -25.70 12.00 22.57
C SER A 224 -27.01 11.75 21.82
N LEU A 225 -27.99 11.23 22.54
CA LEU A 225 -29.34 10.97 22.01
C LEU A 225 -30.37 11.30 23.10
N PRO A 226 -31.62 11.56 22.73
CA PRO A 226 -32.70 11.78 23.69
C PRO A 226 -32.94 10.55 24.55
N THR A 227 -33.20 10.74 25.85
CA THR A 227 -33.53 9.65 26.78
C THR A 227 -34.92 9.08 26.52
N THR A 228 -35.80 9.84 25.90
CA THR A 228 -37.17 9.44 25.55
C THR A 228 -37.45 9.78 24.08
N ILE A 229 -37.96 8.82 23.36
CA ILE A 229 -38.27 8.97 21.93
C ILE A 229 -39.76 8.63 21.73
N SER A 230 -40.50 9.54 21.12
CA SER A 230 -41.90 9.30 20.78
C SER A 230 -41.99 8.67 19.37
N ASN A 231 -42.88 7.67 19.25
CA ASN A 231 -43.10 7.00 17.97
C ASN A 231 -43.49 8.02 16.86
N GLY A 232 -42.88 7.85 15.69
CA GLY A 232 -43.12 8.70 14.51
C GLY A 232 -42.52 10.12 14.60
N LYS A 233 -41.73 10.44 15.64
CA LYS A 233 -41.02 11.71 15.72
C LYS A 233 -39.57 11.56 15.23
N GLN A 234 -39.10 12.61 14.56
CA GLN A 234 -37.69 12.74 14.19
C GLN A 234 -36.87 12.98 15.46
N ILE A 235 -35.73 12.32 15.54
CA ILE A 235 -34.76 12.48 16.62
C ILE A 235 -33.44 12.99 16.06
N GLU A 236 -32.69 13.67 16.89
CA GLU A 236 -31.32 14.08 16.61
C GLU A 236 -30.34 13.19 17.40
N ILE A 237 -29.34 12.65 16.70
CA ILE A 237 -28.24 11.89 17.28
C ILE A 237 -26.95 12.65 17.00
N ALA A 238 -26.36 13.27 18.04
CA ALA A 238 -25.06 13.90 17.92
C ALA A 238 -23.96 12.88 18.23
N HIS A 239 -22.93 12.81 17.39
CA HIS A 239 -21.84 11.86 17.60
C HIS A 239 -20.49 12.47 17.18
N ARG A 240 -19.44 11.99 17.83
CA ARG A 240 -18.05 12.33 17.50
C ARG A 240 -17.23 11.04 17.39
N TRP A 241 -16.36 11.01 16.39
CA TRP A 241 -15.48 9.88 16.09
C TRP A 241 -14.02 10.32 16.17
N ASN A 242 -13.18 9.46 16.72
CA ASN A 242 -11.75 9.58 16.72
C ASN A 242 -11.12 8.43 15.93
N ASN A 243 -9.94 8.70 15.36
CA ASN A 243 -9.07 7.68 14.80
C ASN A 243 -7.86 7.52 15.74
N PHE A 244 -7.77 6.39 16.43
CA PHE A 244 -6.66 6.06 17.31
C PHE A 244 -5.51 5.35 16.56
N GLY A 245 -5.71 5.00 15.29
CA GLY A 245 -4.65 4.46 14.45
C GLY A 245 -3.78 5.55 13.84
N TRP A 246 -2.58 5.19 13.41
CA TRP A 246 -1.67 6.13 12.74
C TRP A 246 -2.00 6.39 11.27
N GLY A 247 -2.78 5.50 10.62
CA GLY A 247 -3.23 5.67 9.25
C GLY A 247 -4.60 6.33 9.17
N TYR A 248 -5.05 6.61 7.98
CA TYR A 248 -6.39 7.16 7.74
C TYR A 248 -7.30 6.13 7.06
N CYS A 249 -8.61 6.29 7.24
CA CYS A 249 -9.59 5.47 6.54
C CYS A 249 -9.73 5.99 5.10
N PRO A 250 -9.36 5.21 4.08
CA PRO A 250 -9.21 5.70 2.71
C PRO A 250 -10.56 5.78 1.97
N THR A 251 -11.45 6.62 2.44
CA THR A 251 -12.78 6.83 1.83
C THR A 251 -12.76 7.70 0.58
N ASN A 252 -11.63 8.36 0.30
CA ASN A 252 -11.43 9.28 -0.83
C ASN A 252 -10.96 8.61 -2.12
N ILE A 253 -10.51 7.36 -2.06
CA ILE A 253 -10.10 6.64 -3.28
C ILE A 253 -11.32 6.19 -4.08
N PRO A 254 -11.24 6.11 -5.42
CA PRO A 254 -12.39 5.80 -6.27
C PRO A 254 -13.11 4.51 -5.90
N GLN A 255 -12.35 3.45 -5.61
CA GLN A 255 -12.88 2.12 -5.29
C GLN A 255 -13.61 2.07 -3.94
N TRP A 256 -13.27 2.96 -3.01
CA TRP A 256 -13.85 2.99 -1.65
C TRP A 256 -14.69 4.23 -1.37
N LYS A 257 -14.94 5.05 -2.36
CA LYS A 257 -15.74 6.27 -2.21
C LYS A 257 -17.10 5.95 -1.56
N ASN A 258 -17.32 6.49 -0.36
CA ASN A 258 -18.52 6.27 0.44
C ASN A 258 -18.78 4.80 0.85
N LYS A 259 -17.78 3.91 0.82
CA LYS A 259 -17.94 2.52 1.28
C LYS A 259 -18.20 2.45 2.78
N TYR A 260 -17.48 3.24 3.57
CA TYR A 260 -17.63 3.29 5.02
C TYR A 260 -18.52 4.46 5.43
N LYS A 261 -19.62 4.15 6.12
CA LYS A 261 -20.57 5.12 6.64
C LYS A 261 -20.89 4.81 8.08
N VAL A 262 -21.12 5.84 8.88
CA VAL A 262 -21.71 5.67 10.21
C VAL A 262 -23.16 5.26 10.04
N ALA A 263 -23.59 4.22 10.73
CA ALA A 263 -24.98 3.77 10.76
C ALA A 263 -25.42 3.59 12.22
N PHE A 264 -26.66 3.93 12.48
CA PHE A 264 -27.33 3.65 13.73
C PHE A 264 -28.48 2.68 13.47
N ALA A 265 -28.60 1.65 14.27
CA ALA A 265 -29.66 0.68 14.18
C ALA A 265 -30.53 0.71 15.44
N LEU A 266 -31.83 0.72 15.26
CA LEU A 266 -32.78 0.48 16.32
C LEU A 266 -32.93 -1.04 16.50
N LEU A 267 -32.59 -1.55 17.68
CA LEU A 267 -32.68 -2.98 17.95
C LEU A 267 -33.91 -3.29 18.79
N ASP A 268 -34.52 -4.44 18.54
CA ASP A 268 -35.54 -5.00 19.42
C ASP A 268 -34.87 -5.55 20.67
N THR A 269 -35.27 -5.07 21.83
CA THR A 269 -34.69 -5.48 23.14
C THR A 269 -34.90 -6.95 23.48
N LYS A 270 -35.80 -7.67 22.75
CA LYS A 270 -36.07 -9.08 23.00
C LYS A 270 -35.13 -10.03 22.26
N ASN A 271 -34.58 -9.61 21.17
CA ASN A 271 -33.81 -10.50 20.29
C ASN A 271 -32.59 -9.85 19.61
N ASP A 272 -32.29 -8.59 19.96
CA ASP A 272 -31.17 -7.79 19.39
C ASP A 272 -31.17 -7.69 17.87
N LYS A 273 -32.34 -7.87 17.22
CA LYS A 273 -32.45 -7.74 15.78
C LYS A 273 -32.86 -6.32 15.39
N PRO A 274 -32.34 -5.82 14.27
CA PRO A 274 -32.79 -4.54 13.73
C PRO A 274 -34.31 -4.57 13.45
N LYS A 275 -34.98 -3.47 13.81
CA LYS A 275 -36.38 -3.21 13.48
C LYS A 275 -36.52 -2.50 12.16
#